data_cb460ee3e3025279a1def4bca12fe41d
#
_entry.id   cb460ee3e3025279a1def4bca12fe41d
#
_cell.length_a   1.000
_cell.length_b   1.000
_cell.length_c   1.000
_cell.angle_alpha   90.00
_cell.angle_beta   90.00
_cell.angle_gamma   90.00
#
_symmetry.space_group_name_H-M   'P 1'
#
loop_
_entity.id
_entity.type
_entity.pdbx_description
1 polymer ?
#
loop_
_entity_poly.entity_id
_entity_poly.type
_entity_poly.pdbx_seq_one_letter_code
_entity_poly.pdbx_strand_id
1 'polypeptide(L)'
;MEALSSKADPSARRAVIGLIVIATLVRLRVTVATELGNVEVYYWAYAAFPDWSHFDHPPMVGWVIQLFTLNLALDSEVFIRLAAVVSAAIATWLMYLVGRRLGGERAGLFAAILHTSAVYGSVLAGIIILPDAPLVVFWLLAQWLLLEALPAETIGSRERRLALLAGAAIGLAILSKYQGVFLGVGAVLYVLLYDRRWLRQPALYGSMALAALIASPILIWNLKNDFISFTYQSGRVAPGLSLRLDYLGTEIGGQILYQNPLTWFLIAAAGFAVARGVQVVGRTDLRILLLNALPLWLVFTGFSLFRSTLPHWTGPAYLPLIALAGVYWAGRFDSAEKRGFAAVPWRLNSAMILVVLALGAVTVASQFIPQGYGREEPETRRGQRDPTMDIFGMD
;
A
#
# COMPACT_ATOMS: atom_id res chain seq x y z
N MET A 1 -10.35 32.47 -5.14
CA MET A 1 -10.34 31.19 -5.88
C MET A 1 -11.56 30.43 -5.39
N GLU A 2 -12.62 30.43 -6.17
CA GLU A 2 -13.87 29.76 -5.82
C GLU A 2 -13.59 28.30 -5.53
N ALA A 3 -14.03 27.84 -4.35
CA ALA A 3 -14.08 26.42 -4.05
C ALA A 3 -14.88 25.76 -5.19
N LEU A 4 -14.24 24.92 -5.97
CA LEU A 4 -14.91 24.03 -6.91
C LEU A 4 -15.88 23.18 -6.09
N SER A 5 -17.11 23.72 -5.91
CA SER A 5 -18.27 22.95 -5.51
C SER A 5 -18.44 21.86 -6.56
N SER A 6 -17.75 20.75 -6.37
CA SER A 6 -17.88 19.57 -7.20
C SER A 6 -19.31 19.07 -6.99
N LYS A 7 -20.21 19.38 -7.96
CA LYS A 7 -21.48 18.67 -8.08
C LYS A 7 -21.17 17.19 -8.02
N ALA A 8 -21.87 16.47 -7.14
CA ALA A 8 -21.75 15.03 -7.06
C ALA A 8 -21.85 14.44 -8.48
N ASP A 9 -20.80 13.78 -8.94
CA ASP A 9 -20.79 13.08 -10.22
C ASP A 9 -21.10 11.58 -9.97
N PRO A 10 -22.38 11.18 -10.05
CA PRO A 10 -22.78 9.80 -9.78
C PRO A 10 -22.15 8.80 -10.75
N SER A 11 -21.66 9.28 -11.91
CA SER A 11 -21.01 8.43 -12.91
C SER A 11 -19.64 7.98 -12.45
N ALA A 12 -18.83 8.87 -11.86
CA ALA A 12 -17.52 8.54 -11.32
C ALA A 12 -17.61 7.50 -10.18
N ARG A 13 -18.56 7.68 -9.24
CA ARG A 13 -18.80 6.71 -8.18
C ARG A 13 -19.22 5.34 -8.72
N ARG A 14 -20.12 5.29 -9.71
CA ARG A 14 -20.53 4.04 -10.37
C ARG A 14 -19.34 3.37 -11.09
N ALA A 15 -18.49 4.17 -11.73
CA ALA A 15 -17.28 3.67 -12.38
C ALA A 15 -16.30 3.04 -11.37
N VAL A 16 -16.13 3.63 -10.18
CA VAL A 16 -15.30 3.03 -9.11
C VAL A 16 -15.89 1.72 -8.61
N ILE A 17 -17.20 1.66 -8.40
CA ILE A 17 -17.86 0.40 -8.00
C ILE A 17 -17.67 -0.66 -9.11
N GLY A 18 -17.85 -0.31 -10.36
CA GLY A 18 -17.58 -1.20 -11.50
C GLY A 18 -16.12 -1.67 -11.54
N LEU A 19 -15.15 -0.76 -11.31
CA LEU A 19 -13.74 -1.09 -11.22
C LEU A 19 -13.47 -2.11 -10.10
N ILE A 20 -14.02 -1.87 -8.90
CA ILE A 20 -13.87 -2.78 -7.75
C ILE A 20 -14.45 -4.15 -8.08
N VAL A 21 -15.67 -4.22 -8.62
CA VAL A 21 -16.31 -5.49 -8.96
C VAL A 21 -15.49 -6.27 -9.99
N ILE A 22 -15.10 -5.63 -11.10
CA ILE A 22 -14.31 -6.27 -12.15
C ILE A 22 -12.97 -6.75 -11.62
N ALA A 23 -12.24 -5.88 -10.90
CA ALA A 23 -10.93 -6.23 -10.34
C ALA A 23 -11.04 -7.37 -9.31
N THR A 24 -12.11 -7.38 -8.49
CA THR A 24 -12.36 -8.46 -7.52
C THR A 24 -12.64 -9.79 -8.24
N LEU A 25 -13.47 -9.80 -9.27
CA LEU A 25 -13.76 -11.02 -10.07
C LEU A 25 -12.50 -11.56 -10.74
N VAL A 26 -11.66 -10.68 -11.30
CA VAL A 26 -10.37 -11.09 -11.89
C VAL A 26 -9.45 -11.68 -10.82
N ARG A 27 -9.31 -11.03 -9.67
CA ARG A 27 -8.49 -11.55 -8.56
C ARG A 27 -9.00 -12.91 -8.07
N LEU A 28 -10.30 -13.06 -7.87
CA LEU A 28 -10.89 -14.35 -7.49
C LEU A 28 -10.61 -15.42 -8.54
N ARG A 29 -10.69 -15.09 -9.83
CA ARG A 29 -10.35 -16.05 -10.91
C ARG A 29 -8.90 -16.48 -10.85
N VAL A 30 -7.98 -15.55 -10.52
CA VAL A 30 -6.56 -15.87 -10.34
C VAL A 30 -6.37 -16.76 -9.10
N THR A 31 -6.99 -16.45 -7.96
CA THR A 31 -6.85 -17.25 -6.74
C THR A 31 -7.36 -18.69 -6.90
N VAL A 32 -8.37 -18.92 -7.74
CA VAL A 32 -8.87 -20.27 -8.06
C VAL A 32 -7.91 -21.03 -8.98
N ALA A 33 -7.10 -20.33 -9.77
CA ALA A 33 -6.28 -20.92 -10.83
C ALA A 33 -4.80 -21.13 -10.42
N THR A 34 -4.41 -20.72 -9.22
CA THR A 34 -3.02 -20.78 -8.74
C THR A 34 -2.94 -21.37 -7.36
N GLU A 35 -1.93 -22.19 -7.13
CA GLU A 35 -1.54 -22.66 -5.81
C GLU A 35 -0.87 -21.55 -4.97
N LEU A 36 -0.75 -21.77 -3.65
CA LEU A 36 -0.05 -20.84 -2.77
C LEU A 36 1.44 -20.82 -3.05
N GLY A 37 2.01 -19.63 -3.17
CA GLY A 37 3.46 -19.46 -3.21
C GLY A 37 4.11 -19.70 -1.84
N ASN A 38 5.42 -19.99 -1.82
CA ASN A 38 6.19 -20.25 -0.59
C ASN A 38 5.99 -19.17 0.48
N VAL A 39 5.96 -17.91 0.07
CA VAL A 39 5.76 -16.78 1.00
C VAL A 39 4.35 -16.79 1.60
N GLU A 40 3.33 -17.22 0.85
CA GLU A 40 1.96 -17.32 1.32
C GLU A 40 1.79 -18.47 2.31
N VAL A 41 2.42 -19.62 2.04
CA VAL A 41 2.49 -20.78 2.97
C VAL A 41 3.16 -20.36 4.27
N TYR A 42 4.21 -19.54 4.21
CA TYR A 42 4.87 -18.97 5.38
C TYR A 42 3.90 -18.13 6.23
N TYR A 43 3.09 -17.26 5.61
CA TYR A 43 2.09 -16.48 6.35
C TYR A 43 0.84 -17.28 6.74
N TRP A 44 0.49 -18.33 6.00
CA TRP A 44 -0.50 -19.31 6.44
C TRP A 44 -0.09 -19.97 7.77
N ALA A 45 1.19 -20.26 7.96
CA ALA A 45 1.71 -20.79 9.22
C ALA A 45 1.46 -19.84 10.41
N TYR A 46 1.37 -18.52 10.20
CA TYR A 46 0.96 -17.57 11.24
C TYR A 46 -0.50 -17.75 11.67
N ALA A 47 -1.36 -18.20 10.76
CA ALA A 47 -2.74 -18.55 11.10
C ALA A 47 -2.83 -19.93 11.76
N ALA A 48 -2.01 -20.89 11.32
CA ALA A 48 -1.97 -22.24 11.90
C ALA A 48 -1.38 -22.26 13.32
N PHE A 49 -0.43 -21.36 13.59
CA PHE A 49 0.23 -21.21 14.89
C PHE A 49 0.09 -19.75 15.37
N PRO A 50 -1.13 -19.32 15.75
CA PRO A 50 -1.40 -17.93 16.09
C PRO A 50 -0.65 -17.51 17.34
N ASP A 51 -0.04 -16.32 17.28
CA ASP A 51 0.62 -15.70 18.43
C ASP A 51 0.41 -14.17 18.38
N TRP A 52 0.87 -13.47 19.39
CA TRP A 52 0.76 -12.02 19.55
C TRP A 52 1.70 -11.25 18.62
N SER A 53 2.76 -11.89 18.11
CA SER A 53 3.64 -11.49 17.03
C SER A 53 4.38 -12.72 16.52
N HIS A 54 5.24 -12.56 15.52
CA HIS A 54 6.06 -13.63 14.97
C HIS A 54 7.49 -13.14 14.73
N PHE A 55 8.37 -14.05 14.29
CA PHE A 55 9.80 -13.80 14.18
C PHE A 55 10.15 -12.53 13.36
N ASP A 56 9.55 -12.33 12.20
CA ASP A 56 9.93 -11.26 11.27
C ASP A 56 8.80 -10.26 10.95
N HIS A 57 7.53 -10.59 11.23
CA HIS A 57 6.37 -9.72 10.98
C HIS A 57 5.36 -9.72 12.13
N PRO A 58 4.59 -8.62 12.27
CA PRO A 58 3.45 -8.55 13.18
C PRO A 58 2.33 -9.54 12.84
N PRO A 59 1.36 -9.78 13.75
CA PRO A 59 0.45 -10.91 13.67
C PRO A 59 -0.73 -10.73 12.71
N MET A 60 -1.02 -9.52 12.23
CA MET A 60 -2.27 -9.19 11.53
C MET A 60 -2.54 -10.08 10.32
N VAL A 61 -1.51 -10.45 9.55
CA VAL A 61 -1.68 -11.31 8.38
C VAL A 61 -2.24 -12.69 8.77
N GLY A 62 -1.75 -13.29 9.85
CA GLY A 62 -2.29 -14.55 10.40
C GLY A 62 -3.73 -14.38 10.88
N TRP A 63 -4.04 -13.29 11.59
CA TRP A 63 -5.40 -13.04 12.10
C TRP A 63 -6.42 -12.81 10.99
N VAL A 64 -6.07 -12.11 9.91
CA VAL A 64 -7.00 -11.96 8.77
C VAL A 64 -7.17 -13.28 8.00
N ILE A 65 -6.13 -14.10 7.88
CA ILE A 65 -6.28 -15.47 7.34
C ILE A 65 -7.26 -16.26 8.21
N GLN A 66 -7.08 -16.30 9.52
CA GLN A 66 -8.00 -16.99 10.44
C GLN A 66 -9.45 -16.50 10.29
N LEU A 67 -9.64 -15.18 10.16
CA LEU A 67 -10.98 -14.60 9.98
C LEU A 67 -11.67 -15.12 8.72
N PHE A 68 -10.97 -15.10 7.57
CA PHE A 68 -11.56 -15.47 6.28
C PHE A 68 -11.62 -16.97 6.04
N THR A 69 -10.81 -17.74 6.75
CA THR A 69 -10.85 -19.22 6.73
C THR A 69 -11.71 -19.82 7.83
N LEU A 70 -12.39 -18.98 8.63
CA LEU A 70 -13.14 -19.43 9.84
C LEU A 70 -12.25 -20.28 10.74
N ASN A 71 -11.08 -19.76 11.09
CA ASN A 71 -10.06 -20.44 11.88
C ASN A 71 -9.57 -21.74 11.24
N LEU A 72 -9.24 -21.68 9.94
CA LEU A 72 -8.76 -22.79 9.10
C LEU A 72 -9.77 -23.94 8.89
N ALA A 73 -11.06 -23.71 9.18
CA ALA A 73 -12.11 -24.64 8.79
C ALA A 73 -12.35 -24.66 7.28
N LEU A 74 -11.98 -23.58 6.59
CA LEU A 74 -12.02 -23.42 5.14
C LEU A 74 -10.55 -23.20 4.68
N ASP A 75 -9.86 -24.27 4.33
CA ASP A 75 -8.41 -24.32 4.15
C ASP A 75 -7.96 -24.23 2.68
N SER A 76 -8.89 -24.01 1.72
CA SER A 76 -8.49 -23.87 0.33
C SER A 76 -7.78 -22.53 0.08
N GLU A 77 -6.91 -22.51 -0.93
CA GLU A 77 -6.12 -21.35 -1.37
C GLU A 77 -6.97 -20.10 -1.58
N VAL A 78 -8.22 -20.31 -2.05
CA VAL A 78 -9.19 -19.23 -2.29
C VAL A 78 -9.55 -18.53 -0.97
N PHE A 79 -9.87 -19.29 0.08
CA PHE A 79 -10.24 -18.70 1.38
C PHE A 79 -9.05 -18.06 2.08
N ILE A 80 -7.85 -18.64 1.96
CA ILE A 80 -6.62 -18.06 2.48
C ILE A 80 -6.33 -16.71 1.83
N ARG A 81 -6.45 -16.60 0.49
CA ARG A 81 -6.24 -15.36 -0.27
C ARG A 81 -7.44 -14.38 -0.22
N LEU A 82 -8.61 -14.83 0.23
CA LEU A 82 -9.81 -13.99 0.27
C LEU A 82 -9.58 -12.73 1.12
N ALA A 83 -8.75 -12.84 2.17
CA ALA A 83 -8.32 -11.70 2.97
C ALA A 83 -7.63 -10.61 2.13
N ALA A 84 -6.73 -11.00 1.20
CA ALA A 84 -6.06 -10.05 0.31
C ALA A 84 -7.02 -9.47 -0.73
N VAL A 85 -7.87 -10.29 -1.33
CA VAL A 85 -8.86 -9.85 -2.34
C VAL A 85 -9.84 -8.83 -1.76
N VAL A 86 -10.36 -9.08 -0.55
CA VAL A 86 -11.27 -8.15 0.13
C VAL A 86 -10.53 -6.88 0.57
N SER A 87 -9.30 -7.02 1.07
CA SER A 87 -8.45 -5.87 1.43
C SER A 87 -8.22 -4.96 0.22
N ALA A 88 -7.96 -5.52 -0.97
CA ALA A 88 -7.79 -4.73 -2.19
C ALA A 88 -9.07 -3.98 -2.61
N ALA A 89 -10.24 -4.60 -2.46
CA ALA A 89 -11.52 -3.94 -2.73
C ALA A 89 -11.74 -2.75 -1.78
N ILE A 90 -11.50 -2.94 -0.48
CA ILE A 90 -11.58 -1.90 0.54
C ILE A 90 -10.53 -0.80 0.27
N ALA A 91 -9.29 -1.17 -0.04
CA ALA A 91 -8.21 -0.24 -0.33
C ALA A 91 -8.52 0.63 -1.58
N THR A 92 -9.07 0.03 -2.64
CA THR A 92 -9.51 0.77 -3.83
C THR A 92 -10.60 1.79 -3.49
N TRP A 93 -11.56 1.41 -2.64
CA TRP A 93 -12.59 2.33 -2.16
C TRP A 93 -12.01 3.45 -1.28
N LEU A 94 -11.11 3.14 -0.36
CA LEU A 94 -10.44 4.15 0.48
C LEU A 94 -9.58 5.10 -0.36
N MET A 95 -8.87 4.60 -1.36
CA MET A 95 -8.11 5.44 -2.30
C MET A 95 -9.03 6.41 -3.05
N TYR A 96 -10.20 5.93 -3.50
CA TYR A 96 -11.21 6.83 -4.07
C TYR A 96 -11.66 7.90 -3.06
N LEU A 97 -11.90 7.54 -1.79
CA LEU A 97 -12.29 8.52 -0.76
C LEU A 97 -11.20 9.56 -0.52
N VAL A 98 -9.93 9.15 -0.47
CA VAL A 98 -8.79 10.07 -0.34
C VAL A 98 -8.72 11.02 -1.55
N GLY A 99 -8.75 10.50 -2.77
CA GLY A 99 -8.72 11.32 -3.97
C GLY A 99 -9.92 12.26 -4.09
N ARG A 100 -11.11 11.78 -3.72
CA ARG A 100 -12.34 12.57 -3.69
C ARG A 100 -12.26 13.72 -2.68
N ARG A 101 -11.72 13.46 -1.49
CA ARG A 101 -11.49 14.49 -0.46
C ARG A 101 -10.55 15.59 -0.97
N LEU A 102 -9.54 15.23 -1.75
CA LEU A 102 -8.53 16.14 -2.25
C LEU A 102 -8.95 16.93 -3.50
N GLY A 103 -9.73 16.35 -4.40
CA GLY A 103 -10.01 16.97 -5.71
C GLY A 103 -11.36 16.60 -6.34
N GLY A 104 -12.30 16.04 -5.56
CA GLY A 104 -13.66 15.69 -6.02
C GLY A 104 -13.77 14.29 -6.65
N GLU A 105 -14.96 13.96 -7.14
CA GLU A 105 -15.33 12.61 -7.58
C GLU A 105 -14.42 12.05 -8.68
N ARG A 106 -14.06 12.86 -9.68
CA ARG A 106 -13.16 12.45 -10.77
C ARG A 106 -11.74 12.19 -10.26
N ALA A 107 -11.23 13.03 -9.35
CA ALA A 107 -9.92 12.81 -8.74
C ALA A 107 -9.89 11.48 -7.94
N GLY A 108 -10.98 11.18 -7.23
CA GLY A 108 -11.15 9.88 -6.57
C GLY A 108 -11.13 8.72 -7.54
N LEU A 109 -11.85 8.81 -8.67
CA LEU A 109 -11.83 7.78 -9.72
C LEU A 109 -10.42 7.58 -10.29
N PHE A 110 -9.71 8.67 -10.63
CA PHE A 110 -8.34 8.57 -11.14
C PHE A 110 -7.39 7.94 -10.12
N ALA A 111 -7.48 8.32 -8.85
CA ALA A 111 -6.69 7.74 -7.78
C ALA A 111 -6.96 6.23 -7.62
N ALA A 112 -8.24 5.81 -7.63
CA ALA A 112 -8.64 4.41 -7.57
C ALA A 112 -8.09 3.59 -8.75
N ILE A 113 -8.10 4.15 -9.95
CA ILE A 113 -7.56 3.51 -11.16
C ILE A 113 -6.05 3.36 -11.05
N LEU A 114 -5.32 4.43 -10.70
CA LEU A 114 -3.87 4.38 -10.53
C LEU A 114 -3.47 3.36 -9.46
N HIS A 115 -4.21 3.29 -8.35
CA HIS A 115 -3.99 2.31 -7.30
C HIS A 115 -4.22 0.86 -7.79
N THR A 116 -5.32 0.65 -8.52
CA THR A 116 -5.65 -0.68 -9.07
C THR A 116 -4.70 -1.09 -10.19
N SER A 117 -4.05 -0.13 -10.89
CA SER A 117 -3.03 -0.41 -11.91
C SER A 117 -1.66 -0.70 -11.32
N ALA A 118 -1.37 -0.27 -10.10
CA ALA A 118 -0.11 -0.56 -9.45
C ALA A 118 -0.01 -2.06 -9.12
N VAL A 119 1.07 -2.72 -9.53
CA VAL A 119 1.33 -4.13 -9.20
C VAL A 119 1.34 -4.32 -7.69
N TYR A 120 1.91 -3.37 -6.95
CA TYR A 120 1.89 -3.39 -5.49
C TYR A 120 0.46 -3.48 -4.93
N GLY A 121 -0.45 -2.60 -5.35
CA GLY A 121 -1.84 -2.57 -4.85
C GLY A 121 -2.73 -3.66 -5.42
N SER A 122 -2.47 -4.13 -6.65
CA SER A 122 -3.33 -5.11 -7.32
C SER A 122 -2.90 -6.56 -7.12
N VAL A 123 -1.61 -6.83 -7.02
CA VAL A 123 -1.05 -8.19 -6.90
C VAL A 123 -0.53 -8.44 -5.50
N LEU A 124 0.49 -7.68 -5.03
CA LEU A 124 1.12 -7.96 -3.73
C LEU A 124 0.16 -7.75 -2.55
N ALA A 125 -0.61 -6.67 -2.58
CA ALA A 125 -1.59 -6.38 -1.53
C ALA A 125 -3.02 -6.80 -1.93
N GLY A 126 -3.22 -7.49 -3.07
CA GLY A 126 -4.55 -7.73 -3.60
C GLY A 126 -4.84 -9.14 -4.10
N ILE A 127 -3.83 -9.96 -4.34
CA ILE A 127 -3.97 -11.38 -4.71
C ILE A 127 -3.18 -12.22 -3.72
N ILE A 128 -1.87 -11.95 -3.59
CA ILE A 128 -0.97 -12.68 -2.72
C ILE A 128 -1.26 -12.29 -1.27
N ILE A 129 -1.41 -13.27 -0.39
CA ILE A 129 -1.65 -12.98 1.03
C ILE A 129 -0.35 -12.63 1.75
N LEU A 130 -0.08 -11.35 1.83
CA LEU A 130 1.09 -10.75 2.49
C LEU A 130 0.65 -9.80 3.60
N PRO A 131 1.53 -9.42 4.54
CA PRO A 131 1.29 -8.36 5.51
C PRO A 131 0.89 -7.02 4.87
N ASP A 132 1.23 -6.82 3.59
CA ASP A 132 0.88 -5.65 2.79
C ASP A 132 -0.63 -5.53 2.54
N ALA A 133 -1.37 -6.62 2.47
CA ALA A 133 -2.81 -6.59 2.23
C ALA A 133 -3.58 -5.82 3.33
N PRO A 134 -3.50 -6.18 4.62
CA PRO A 134 -4.12 -5.39 5.68
C PRO A 134 -3.42 -4.03 5.89
N LEU A 135 -2.10 -3.93 5.68
CA LEU A 135 -1.36 -2.67 5.81
C LEU A 135 -1.94 -1.57 4.91
N VAL A 136 -2.17 -1.85 3.63
CA VAL A 136 -2.68 -0.87 2.66
C VAL A 136 -4.06 -0.35 3.05
N VAL A 137 -4.93 -1.21 3.59
CA VAL A 137 -6.24 -0.81 4.10
C VAL A 137 -6.10 0.19 5.25
N PHE A 138 -5.33 -0.16 6.28
CA PHE A 138 -5.19 0.70 7.46
C PHE A 138 -4.34 1.94 7.17
N TRP A 139 -3.38 1.86 6.24
CA TRP A 139 -2.64 3.03 5.76
C TRP A 139 -3.58 4.06 5.11
N LEU A 140 -4.40 3.64 4.17
CA LEU A 140 -5.33 4.52 3.47
C LEU A 140 -6.43 5.05 4.40
N LEU A 141 -6.91 4.23 5.34
CA LEU A 141 -7.86 4.68 6.36
C LEU A 141 -7.24 5.77 7.24
N ALA A 142 -6.03 5.55 7.75
CA ALA A 142 -5.32 6.54 8.55
C ALA A 142 -5.05 7.82 7.74
N GLN A 143 -4.59 7.68 6.49
CA GLN A 143 -4.35 8.80 5.58
C GLN A 143 -5.62 9.66 5.37
N TRP A 144 -6.76 9.01 5.14
CA TRP A 144 -8.03 9.70 4.97
C TRP A 144 -8.46 10.43 6.25
N LEU A 145 -8.37 9.77 7.41
CA LEU A 145 -8.71 10.35 8.71
C LEU A 145 -7.80 11.54 9.06
N LEU A 146 -6.49 11.44 8.79
CA LEU A 146 -5.56 12.53 9.00
C LEU A 146 -5.86 13.74 8.10
N LEU A 147 -6.24 13.51 6.83
CA LEU A 147 -6.65 14.56 5.91
C LEU A 147 -7.97 15.23 6.31
N GLU A 148 -8.84 14.53 7.02
CA GLU A 148 -10.08 15.08 7.57
C GLU A 148 -9.88 15.85 8.89
N ALA A 149 -8.88 15.42 9.71
CA ALA A 149 -8.66 15.97 11.04
C ALA A 149 -7.71 17.17 11.04
N LEU A 150 -6.52 17.01 10.43
CA LEU A 150 -5.40 17.93 10.63
C LEU A 150 -5.56 19.31 9.95
N PRO A 151 -6.18 19.44 8.75
CA PRO A 151 -6.31 20.73 8.07
C PRO A 151 -7.31 21.68 8.69
N ALA A 152 -8.06 21.29 9.71
CA ALA A 152 -9.15 22.06 10.27
C ALA A 152 -8.68 23.40 10.86
N GLU A 153 -9.41 24.49 10.57
CA GLU A 153 -9.15 25.82 11.14
C GLU A 153 -9.40 25.83 12.65
N THR A 154 -10.42 25.11 13.10
CA THR A 154 -10.78 24.94 14.51
C THR A 154 -10.76 23.45 14.88
N ILE A 155 -10.14 23.14 16.03
CA ILE A 155 -10.07 21.77 16.54
C ILE A 155 -11.25 21.52 17.48
N GLY A 156 -12.37 21.07 16.92
CA GLY A 156 -13.58 20.73 17.65
C GLY A 156 -13.65 19.27 18.09
N SER A 157 -14.83 18.82 18.50
CA SER A 157 -15.08 17.43 18.91
C SER A 157 -14.96 16.44 17.74
N ARG A 158 -15.36 16.86 16.53
CA ARG A 158 -15.24 16.05 15.31
C ARG A 158 -13.77 15.76 15.00
N GLU A 159 -12.94 16.79 14.96
CA GLU A 159 -11.51 16.68 14.62
C GLU A 159 -10.76 15.82 15.65
N ARG A 160 -11.07 16.00 16.95
CA ARG A 160 -10.52 15.16 18.03
C ARG A 160 -10.92 13.69 17.88
N ARG A 161 -12.19 13.41 17.54
CA ARG A 161 -12.63 12.05 17.28
C ARG A 161 -11.92 11.44 16.07
N LEU A 162 -11.78 12.20 14.96
CA LEU A 162 -11.07 11.75 13.77
C LEU A 162 -9.59 11.46 14.07
N ALA A 163 -8.93 12.28 14.88
CA ALA A 163 -7.55 12.03 15.31
C ALA A 163 -7.43 10.74 16.14
N LEU A 164 -8.37 10.47 17.05
CA LEU A 164 -8.39 9.20 17.80
C LEU A 164 -8.57 8.00 16.87
N LEU A 165 -9.48 8.08 15.90
CA LEU A 165 -9.70 7.03 14.90
C LEU A 165 -8.46 6.85 14.00
N ALA A 166 -7.77 7.95 13.65
CA ALA A 166 -6.49 7.88 12.93
C ALA A 166 -5.43 7.13 13.75
N GLY A 167 -5.34 7.39 15.06
CA GLY A 167 -4.47 6.64 15.97
C GLY A 167 -4.77 5.14 15.99
N ALA A 168 -6.06 4.77 16.05
CA ALA A 168 -6.46 3.37 15.94
C ALA A 168 -6.04 2.74 14.60
N ALA A 169 -6.27 3.43 13.47
CA ALA A 169 -5.87 2.96 12.15
C ALA A 169 -4.34 2.85 12.01
N ILE A 170 -3.57 3.77 12.60
CA ILE A 170 -2.11 3.70 12.66
C ILE A 170 -1.66 2.47 13.46
N GLY A 171 -2.26 2.21 14.62
CA GLY A 171 -1.96 1.03 15.43
C GLY A 171 -2.23 -0.28 14.66
N LEU A 172 -3.35 -0.36 13.94
CA LEU A 172 -3.69 -1.50 13.08
C LEU A 172 -2.71 -1.63 11.88
N ALA A 173 -2.25 -0.51 11.31
CA ALA A 173 -1.23 -0.52 10.27
C ALA A 173 0.12 -1.06 10.82
N ILE A 174 0.50 -0.69 12.04
CA ILE A 174 1.70 -1.21 12.72
C ILE A 174 1.56 -2.71 13.01
N LEU A 175 0.38 -3.17 13.48
CA LEU A 175 0.08 -4.59 13.66
C LEU A 175 0.10 -5.38 12.33
N SER A 176 -0.11 -4.71 11.20
CA SER A 176 -0.03 -5.34 9.88
C SER A 176 1.42 -5.46 9.43
N LYS A 177 2.20 -4.38 9.54
CA LYS A 177 3.61 -4.34 9.12
C LYS A 177 4.33 -3.19 9.82
N TYR A 178 5.59 -3.38 10.22
CA TYR A 178 6.38 -2.36 10.94
C TYR A 178 6.42 -1.00 10.23
N GLN A 179 6.32 -0.97 8.89
CA GLN A 179 6.24 0.27 8.10
C GLN A 179 5.07 1.17 8.50
N GLY A 180 4.01 0.64 9.12
CA GLY A 180 2.89 1.43 9.64
C GLY A 180 3.31 2.54 10.61
N VAL A 181 4.47 2.42 11.27
CA VAL A 181 5.03 3.46 12.16
C VAL A 181 5.26 4.78 11.44
N PHE A 182 5.58 4.76 10.14
CA PHE A 182 5.84 5.97 9.36
C PHE A 182 4.63 6.87 9.20
N LEU A 183 3.39 6.34 9.30
CA LEU A 183 2.19 7.17 9.39
C LEU A 183 2.17 8.02 10.67
N GLY A 184 2.53 7.42 11.81
CA GLY A 184 2.66 8.12 13.08
C GLY A 184 3.78 9.17 13.02
N VAL A 185 4.92 8.82 12.44
CA VAL A 185 6.03 9.76 12.20
C VAL A 185 5.56 10.93 11.35
N GLY A 186 4.88 10.68 10.23
CA GLY A 186 4.35 11.73 9.35
C GLY A 186 3.36 12.66 10.06
N ALA A 187 2.44 12.11 10.84
CA ALA A 187 1.47 12.89 11.62
C ALA A 187 2.15 13.76 12.70
N VAL A 188 3.09 13.18 13.44
CA VAL A 188 3.86 13.93 14.47
C VAL A 188 4.70 15.02 13.82
N LEU A 189 5.39 14.74 12.71
CA LEU A 189 6.16 15.75 11.98
C LEU A 189 5.26 16.89 11.47
N TYR A 190 4.06 16.57 10.98
CA TYR A 190 3.11 17.61 10.58
C TYR A 190 2.75 18.52 11.76
N VAL A 191 2.42 17.96 12.91
CA VAL A 191 2.08 18.72 14.12
C VAL A 191 3.25 19.59 14.56
N LEU A 192 4.45 19.06 14.62
CA LEU A 192 5.64 19.78 15.10
C LEU A 192 6.07 20.91 14.15
N LEU A 193 5.98 20.69 12.84
CA LEU A 193 6.49 21.63 11.84
C LEU A 193 5.44 22.66 11.39
N TYR A 194 4.16 22.28 11.37
CA TYR A 194 3.14 23.10 10.70
C TYR A 194 1.91 23.45 11.53
N ASP A 195 1.53 22.65 12.54
CA ASP A 195 0.36 22.95 13.36
C ASP A 195 0.50 22.55 14.83
N ARG A 196 1.27 23.34 15.56
CA ARG A 196 1.54 23.11 16.99
C ARG A 196 0.30 23.26 17.89
N ARG A 197 -0.85 23.71 17.37
CA ARG A 197 -2.13 23.78 18.13
C ARG A 197 -2.51 22.39 18.65
N TRP A 198 -2.20 21.33 17.88
CA TRP A 198 -2.46 19.95 18.26
C TRP A 198 -1.69 19.51 19.52
N LEU A 199 -0.52 20.09 19.81
CA LEU A 199 0.23 19.79 21.04
C LEU A 199 -0.53 20.14 22.33
N ARG A 200 -1.54 21.03 22.23
CA ARG A 200 -2.40 21.40 23.34
C ARG A 200 -3.68 20.55 23.42
N GLN A 201 -3.86 19.62 22.50
CA GLN A 201 -5.06 18.78 22.41
C GLN A 201 -4.84 17.41 23.07
N PRO A 202 -5.61 17.05 24.11
CA PRO A 202 -5.52 15.71 24.70
C PRO A 202 -5.74 14.58 23.67
N ALA A 203 -6.53 14.85 22.62
CA ALA A 203 -6.80 13.89 21.56
C ALA A 203 -5.54 13.47 20.78
N LEU A 204 -4.49 14.31 20.67
CA LEU A 204 -3.22 13.91 20.08
C LEU A 204 -2.56 12.80 20.91
N TYR A 205 -2.45 13.01 22.21
CA TYR A 205 -1.82 12.04 23.12
C TYR A 205 -2.67 10.77 23.24
N GLY A 206 -4.00 10.91 23.27
CA GLY A 206 -4.94 9.79 23.22
C GLY A 206 -4.82 8.98 21.94
N SER A 207 -4.61 9.62 20.79
CA SER A 207 -4.35 8.98 19.50
C SER A 207 -3.03 8.17 19.52
N MET A 208 -1.96 8.76 20.06
CA MET A 208 -0.66 8.08 20.21
C MET A 208 -0.77 6.89 21.18
N ALA A 209 -1.44 7.08 22.33
CA ALA A 209 -1.67 6.02 23.30
C ALA A 209 -2.51 4.88 22.73
N LEU A 210 -3.53 5.20 21.95
CA LEU A 210 -4.38 4.20 21.29
C LEU A 210 -3.60 3.41 20.24
N ALA A 211 -2.77 4.07 19.43
CA ALA A 211 -1.89 3.41 18.46
C ALA A 211 -0.89 2.48 19.17
N ALA A 212 -0.27 2.94 20.25
CA ALA A 212 0.66 2.14 21.06
C ALA A 212 -0.04 0.95 21.75
N LEU A 213 -1.25 1.16 22.29
CA LEU A 213 -2.04 0.09 22.89
C LEU A 213 -2.40 -0.99 21.88
N ILE A 214 -2.87 -0.61 20.69
CA ILE A 214 -3.22 -1.56 19.61
C ILE A 214 -1.97 -2.30 19.14
N ALA A 215 -0.82 -1.64 19.01
CA ALA A 215 0.44 -2.26 18.62
C ALA A 215 1.15 -3.03 19.76
N SER A 216 0.67 -2.95 21.01
CA SER A 216 1.34 -3.53 22.19
C SER A 216 1.56 -5.05 22.10
N PRO A 217 0.75 -5.87 21.40
CA PRO A 217 1.03 -7.30 21.23
C PRO A 217 2.44 -7.58 20.69
N ILE A 218 2.91 -6.76 19.76
CA ILE A 218 4.27 -6.88 19.20
C ILE A 218 5.33 -6.73 20.30
N LEU A 219 5.20 -5.71 21.15
CA LEU A 219 6.15 -5.46 22.23
C LEU A 219 6.12 -6.55 23.29
N ILE A 220 4.90 -6.96 23.71
CA ILE A 220 4.71 -8.01 24.72
C ILE A 220 5.32 -9.34 24.25
N TRP A 221 5.14 -9.68 22.98
CA TRP A 221 5.71 -10.89 22.39
C TRP A 221 7.24 -10.79 22.33
N ASN A 222 7.80 -9.68 21.87
CA ASN A 222 9.25 -9.47 21.81
C ASN A 222 9.92 -9.50 23.17
N LEU A 223 9.28 -8.95 24.22
CA LEU A 223 9.77 -9.06 25.60
C LEU A 223 9.88 -10.51 26.10
N LYS A 224 9.02 -11.41 25.60
CA LYS A 224 9.05 -12.85 25.93
C LYS A 224 10.01 -13.66 25.05
N ASN A 225 10.45 -13.09 23.92
CA ASN A 225 11.26 -13.76 22.91
C ASN A 225 12.56 -13.00 22.64
N ASP A 226 13.20 -12.42 23.68
CA ASP A 226 14.51 -11.79 23.66
C ASP A 226 14.69 -10.73 22.55
N PHE A 227 13.61 -10.01 22.22
CA PHE A 227 13.57 -8.99 21.16
C PHE A 227 14.03 -9.50 19.78
N ILE A 228 13.84 -10.78 19.49
CA ILE A 228 14.37 -11.43 18.29
C ILE A 228 13.88 -10.77 17.00
N SER A 229 12.62 -10.31 16.93
CA SER A 229 12.10 -9.61 15.74
C SER A 229 12.84 -8.30 15.49
N PHE A 230 13.07 -7.52 16.54
CA PHE A 230 13.76 -6.23 16.41
C PHE A 230 15.24 -6.42 16.08
N THR A 231 15.89 -7.42 16.67
CA THR A 231 17.28 -7.80 16.34
C THR A 231 17.38 -8.23 14.87
N TYR A 232 16.46 -9.06 14.40
CA TYR A 232 16.41 -9.49 13.01
C TYR A 232 16.17 -8.32 12.04
N GLN A 233 15.18 -7.48 12.31
CA GLN A 233 14.87 -6.34 11.45
C GLN A 233 15.97 -5.28 11.45
N SER A 234 16.57 -5.00 12.61
CA SER A 234 17.71 -4.08 12.69
C SER A 234 18.92 -4.62 11.91
N GLY A 235 19.18 -5.92 11.98
CA GLY A 235 20.20 -6.58 11.17
C GLY A 235 19.96 -6.45 9.67
N ARG A 236 18.69 -6.46 9.23
CA ARG A 236 18.32 -6.28 7.81
C ARG A 236 18.52 -4.85 7.30
N VAL A 237 18.43 -3.85 8.15
CA VAL A 237 18.55 -2.44 7.77
C VAL A 237 19.87 -1.79 8.23
N ALA A 238 20.69 -2.50 9.01
CA ALA A 238 22.01 -2.01 9.42
C ALA A 238 22.87 -1.70 8.18
N PRO A 239 23.39 -0.47 8.03
CA PRO A 239 24.11 -0.06 6.83
C PRO A 239 25.41 -0.87 6.66
N GLY A 240 25.69 -1.24 5.42
CA GLY A 240 27.03 -1.73 5.03
C GLY A 240 28.05 -0.57 5.06
N LEU A 241 29.34 -0.92 5.02
CA LEU A 241 30.42 0.06 5.02
C LEU A 241 30.75 0.62 3.62
N SER A 242 30.21 0.04 2.55
CA SER A 242 30.51 0.41 1.15
C SER A 242 29.26 0.93 0.44
N LEU A 243 29.46 1.97 -0.36
CA LEU A 243 28.43 2.49 -1.27
C LEU A 243 28.15 1.48 -2.39
N ARG A 244 26.88 1.14 -2.63
CA ARG A 244 26.42 0.12 -3.58
C ARG A 244 25.36 0.71 -4.53
N LEU A 245 25.81 1.31 -5.60
CA LEU A 245 24.92 1.91 -6.63
C LEU A 245 24.11 0.85 -7.38
N ASP A 246 24.61 -0.38 -7.48
CA ASP A 246 23.90 -1.52 -8.05
C ASP A 246 22.62 -1.86 -7.25
N TYR A 247 22.67 -1.83 -5.91
CA TYR A 247 21.50 -2.01 -5.08
C TYR A 247 20.51 -0.86 -5.21
N LEU A 248 20.99 0.39 -5.27
CA LEU A 248 20.11 1.52 -5.53
C LEU A 248 19.42 1.39 -6.90
N GLY A 249 20.17 0.99 -7.94
CA GLY A 249 19.59 0.74 -9.26
C GLY A 249 18.50 -0.34 -9.24
N THR A 250 18.74 -1.45 -8.53
CA THR A 250 17.75 -2.52 -8.33
C THR A 250 16.52 -2.02 -7.57
N GLU A 251 16.72 -1.25 -6.50
CA GLU A 251 15.62 -0.67 -5.71
C GLU A 251 14.75 0.26 -6.55
N ILE A 252 15.35 1.22 -7.27
CA ILE A 252 14.60 2.15 -8.11
C ILE A 252 13.90 1.42 -9.27
N GLY A 253 14.61 0.52 -9.95
CA GLY A 253 14.03 -0.30 -11.03
C GLY A 253 12.87 -1.14 -10.54
N GLY A 254 13.01 -1.77 -9.38
CA GLY A 254 11.96 -2.54 -8.75
C GLY A 254 10.76 -1.68 -8.32
N GLN A 255 10.98 -0.49 -7.76
CA GLN A 255 9.90 0.45 -7.45
C GLN A 255 9.10 0.82 -8.71
N ILE A 256 9.77 1.08 -9.85
CA ILE A 256 9.11 1.35 -11.14
C ILE A 256 8.23 0.16 -11.54
N LEU A 257 8.74 -1.06 -11.45
CA LEU A 257 8.00 -2.26 -11.82
C LEU A 257 6.82 -2.53 -10.88
N TYR A 258 7.01 -2.40 -9.56
CA TYR A 258 5.93 -2.62 -8.57
C TYR A 258 4.83 -1.57 -8.64
N GLN A 259 5.13 -0.36 -9.13
CA GLN A 259 4.08 0.64 -9.37
C GLN A 259 3.47 0.53 -10.78
N ASN A 260 3.93 -0.39 -11.63
CA ASN A 260 3.71 -0.37 -13.07
C ASN A 260 4.39 0.87 -13.70
N PRO A 261 5.23 0.70 -14.73
CA PRO A 261 6.03 1.81 -15.30
C PRO A 261 5.22 3.03 -15.71
N LEU A 262 4.02 2.83 -16.28
CA LEU A 262 3.16 3.96 -16.67
C LEU A 262 2.58 4.67 -15.43
N THR A 263 2.09 3.93 -14.45
CA THR A 263 1.59 4.51 -13.20
C THR A 263 2.70 5.26 -12.47
N TRP A 264 3.90 4.69 -12.39
CA TRP A 264 5.06 5.36 -11.82
C TRP A 264 5.39 6.67 -12.55
N PHE A 265 5.40 6.66 -13.89
CA PHE A 265 5.60 7.86 -14.70
C PHE A 265 4.53 8.93 -14.43
N LEU A 266 3.26 8.54 -14.32
CA LEU A 266 2.16 9.46 -14.01
C LEU A 266 2.30 10.08 -12.61
N ILE A 267 2.77 9.29 -11.61
CA ILE A 267 3.10 9.78 -10.27
C ILE A 267 4.28 10.75 -10.33
N ALA A 268 5.36 10.38 -11.00
CA ALA A 268 6.55 11.21 -11.14
C ALA A 268 6.24 12.55 -11.84
N ALA A 269 5.42 12.53 -12.89
CA ALA A 269 4.99 13.74 -13.60
C ALA A 269 4.17 14.68 -12.69
N ALA A 270 3.28 14.15 -11.86
CA ALA A 270 2.53 14.93 -10.87
C ALA A 270 3.46 15.53 -9.80
N GLY A 271 4.41 14.73 -9.28
CA GLY A 271 5.43 15.19 -8.34
C GLY A 271 6.33 16.28 -8.93
N PHE A 272 6.76 16.12 -10.18
CA PHE A 272 7.53 17.14 -10.91
C PHE A 272 6.74 18.42 -11.10
N ALA A 273 5.44 18.35 -11.44
CA ALA A 273 4.59 19.53 -11.55
C ALA A 273 4.49 20.29 -10.22
N VAL A 274 4.33 19.58 -9.09
CA VAL A 274 4.36 20.18 -7.75
C VAL A 274 5.71 20.84 -7.47
N ALA A 275 6.82 20.18 -7.77
CA ALA A 275 8.17 20.73 -7.61
C ALA A 275 8.40 22.00 -8.46
N ARG A 276 7.70 22.13 -9.58
CA ARG A 276 7.69 23.34 -10.45
C ARG A 276 6.68 24.39 -9.98
N GLY A 277 6.06 24.22 -8.81
CA GLY A 277 5.15 25.20 -8.24
C GLY A 277 3.69 25.08 -8.70
N VAL A 278 3.31 24.01 -9.42
CA VAL A 278 1.91 23.77 -9.78
C VAL A 278 1.13 23.42 -8.51
N GLN A 279 0.12 24.18 -8.19
CA GLN A 279 -0.75 23.90 -7.05
C GLN A 279 -1.78 22.84 -7.44
N VAL A 280 -1.52 21.59 -7.06
CA VAL A 280 -2.39 20.43 -7.31
C VAL A 280 -3.46 20.30 -6.23
N VAL A 281 -3.06 20.45 -4.98
CA VAL A 281 -3.93 20.40 -3.78
C VAL A 281 -3.61 21.56 -2.85
N GLY A 282 -4.40 21.76 -1.80
CA GLY A 282 -4.12 22.75 -0.75
C GLY A 282 -2.74 22.51 -0.12
N ARG A 283 -2.04 23.57 0.30
CA ARG A 283 -0.69 23.45 0.89
C ARG A 283 -0.67 22.54 2.12
N THR A 284 -1.71 22.58 2.92
CA THR A 284 -1.83 21.72 4.12
C THR A 284 -1.98 20.26 3.74
N ASP A 285 -2.88 19.95 2.81
CA ASP A 285 -3.08 18.59 2.31
C ASP A 285 -1.80 18.04 1.67
N LEU A 286 -1.09 18.88 0.87
CA LEU A 286 0.19 18.49 0.27
C LEU A 286 1.23 18.12 1.33
N ARG A 287 1.36 18.90 2.42
CA ARG A 287 2.29 18.62 3.52
C ARG A 287 1.98 17.29 4.19
N ILE A 288 0.71 17.00 4.45
CA ILE A 288 0.28 15.72 5.05
C ILE A 288 0.63 14.56 4.10
N LEU A 289 0.32 14.68 2.82
CA LEU A 289 0.64 13.65 1.83
C LEU A 289 2.14 13.36 1.76
N LEU A 290 2.96 14.42 1.66
CA LEU A 290 4.41 14.29 1.55
C LEU A 290 5.04 13.73 2.83
N LEU A 291 4.55 14.14 4.01
CA LEU A 291 5.07 13.63 5.29
C LEU A 291 4.67 12.17 5.54
N ASN A 292 3.58 11.69 4.96
CA ASN A 292 3.21 10.29 5.01
C ASN A 292 3.87 9.43 3.90
N ALA A 293 4.49 10.06 2.90
CA ALA A 293 5.21 9.39 1.82
C ALA A 293 6.72 9.40 2.03
N LEU A 294 7.30 10.60 2.14
CA LEU A 294 8.75 10.79 2.03
C LEU A 294 9.57 10.13 3.15
N PRO A 295 9.18 10.12 4.44
CA PRO A 295 9.99 9.48 5.46
C PRO A 295 10.23 7.99 5.19
N LEU A 296 9.19 7.25 4.84
CA LEU A 296 9.32 5.83 4.48
C LEU A 296 10.17 5.65 3.22
N TRP A 297 9.87 6.43 2.17
CA TRP A 297 10.59 6.35 0.89
C TRP A 297 12.07 6.65 1.05
N LEU A 298 12.42 7.74 1.75
CA LEU A 298 13.80 8.16 1.97
C LEU A 298 14.59 7.14 2.79
N VAL A 299 13.99 6.56 3.83
CA VAL A 299 14.66 5.60 4.69
C VAL A 299 15.02 4.34 3.89
N PHE A 300 14.07 3.71 3.20
CA PHE A 300 14.36 2.44 2.52
C PHE A 300 15.15 2.63 1.22
N THR A 301 14.89 3.69 0.46
CA THR A 301 15.72 4.03 -0.70
C THR A 301 17.13 4.46 -0.26
N GLY A 302 17.26 5.14 0.88
CA GLY A 302 18.55 5.47 1.48
C GLY A 302 19.33 4.22 1.94
N PHE A 303 18.66 3.24 2.54
CA PHE A 303 19.31 1.97 2.90
C PHE A 303 19.82 1.20 1.68
N SER A 304 19.16 1.31 0.53
CA SER A 304 19.61 0.64 -0.70
C SER A 304 20.95 1.16 -1.23
N LEU A 305 21.41 2.33 -0.75
CA LEU A 305 22.78 2.79 -1.04
C LEU A 305 23.88 1.93 -0.40
N PHE A 306 23.54 1.13 0.61
CA PHE A 306 24.52 0.39 1.42
C PHE A 306 24.25 -1.11 1.47
N ARG A 307 23.01 -1.54 1.22
CA ARG A 307 22.63 -2.96 1.22
C ARG A 307 21.39 -3.21 0.37
N SER A 308 21.21 -4.47 -0.02
CA SER A 308 20.02 -4.90 -0.77
C SER A 308 18.76 -4.70 0.07
N THR A 309 17.77 -4.05 -0.51
CA THR A 309 16.41 -3.87 0.01
C THR A 309 15.43 -4.55 -0.95
N LEU A 310 14.22 -4.79 -0.45
CA LEU A 310 13.15 -5.30 -1.32
C LEU A 310 12.30 -4.11 -1.78
N PRO A 311 12.20 -3.84 -3.10
CA PRO A 311 11.56 -2.63 -3.62
C PRO A 311 10.11 -2.42 -3.18
N HIS A 312 9.37 -3.50 -2.87
CA HIS A 312 8.01 -3.39 -2.35
C HIS A 312 7.93 -2.84 -0.91
N TRP A 313 9.05 -2.74 -0.18
CA TRP A 313 9.04 -2.14 1.16
C TRP A 313 8.68 -0.65 1.12
N THR A 314 8.96 0.02 0.01
CA THR A 314 8.55 1.41 -0.22
C THR A 314 7.12 1.54 -0.74
N GLY A 315 6.44 0.42 -1.03
CA GLY A 315 5.09 0.40 -1.60
C GLY A 315 4.08 1.34 -0.91
N PRO A 316 3.96 1.32 0.43
CA PRO A 316 3.02 2.20 1.14
C PRO A 316 3.30 3.70 0.94
N ALA A 317 4.56 4.10 0.72
CA ALA A 317 4.92 5.49 0.46
C ALA A 317 4.32 6.04 -0.85
N TYR A 318 4.01 5.16 -1.80
CA TYR A 318 3.37 5.56 -3.06
C TYR A 318 1.87 5.84 -2.91
N LEU A 319 1.19 5.35 -1.88
CA LEU A 319 -0.25 5.55 -1.70
C LEU A 319 -0.64 7.03 -1.63
N PRO A 320 0.01 7.90 -0.82
CA PRO A 320 -0.25 9.33 -0.84
C PRO A 320 0.09 10.00 -2.17
N LEU A 321 1.14 9.51 -2.85
CA LEU A 321 1.58 10.04 -4.15
C LEU A 321 0.61 9.65 -5.28
N ILE A 322 0.03 8.45 -5.22
CA ILE A 322 -1.04 8.02 -6.13
C ILE A 322 -2.27 8.92 -5.98
N ALA A 323 -2.66 9.25 -4.76
CA ALA A 323 -3.78 10.16 -4.52
C ALA A 323 -3.51 11.56 -5.11
N LEU A 324 -2.30 12.10 -4.91
CA LEU A 324 -1.85 13.37 -5.50
C LEU A 324 -1.87 13.33 -7.03
N ALA A 325 -1.37 12.24 -7.64
CA ALA A 325 -1.40 12.03 -9.07
C ALA A 325 -2.83 11.95 -9.61
N GLY A 326 -3.74 11.29 -8.89
CA GLY A 326 -5.16 11.22 -9.23
C GLY A 326 -5.78 12.61 -9.36
N VAL A 327 -5.50 13.51 -8.41
CA VAL A 327 -5.97 14.91 -8.46
C VAL A 327 -5.36 15.66 -9.65
N TYR A 328 -4.03 15.55 -9.83
CA TYR A 328 -3.33 16.22 -10.91
C TYR A 328 -3.88 15.83 -12.29
N TRP A 329 -4.03 14.55 -12.54
CA TRP A 329 -4.47 14.04 -13.83
C TRP A 329 -5.96 14.28 -14.08
N ALA A 330 -6.82 14.23 -13.06
CA ALA A 330 -8.21 14.63 -13.18
C ALA A 330 -8.34 16.09 -13.63
N GLY A 331 -7.59 17.01 -13.00
CA GLY A 331 -7.58 18.42 -13.41
C GLY A 331 -7.04 18.66 -14.81
N ARG A 332 -6.04 17.86 -15.25
CA ARG A 332 -5.52 17.90 -16.62
C ARG A 332 -6.53 17.37 -17.63
N PHE A 333 -7.23 16.28 -17.28
CA PHE A 333 -8.31 15.72 -18.09
C PHE A 333 -9.41 16.74 -18.31
N ASP A 334 -9.91 17.37 -17.25
CA ASP A 334 -10.97 18.40 -17.35
C ASP A 334 -10.55 19.60 -18.21
N SER A 335 -9.28 20.00 -18.09
CA SER A 335 -8.71 21.10 -18.89
C SER A 335 -8.56 20.74 -20.36
N ALA A 336 -8.34 19.49 -20.67
CA ALA A 336 -8.06 19.02 -22.02
C ALA A 336 -9.32 18.48 -22.72
N GLU A 337 -10.34 18.00 -21.99
CA GLU A 337 -11.68 17.74 -22.53
C GLU A 337 -12.21 19.01 -23.18
N LYS A 338 -11.93 20.17 -22.59
CA LYS A 338 -12.19 21.50 -23.16
C LYS A 338 -11.38 21.82 -24.41
N ARG A 339 -10.28 21.12 -24.68
CA ARG A 339 -9.33 21.32 -25.80
C ARG A 339 -9.24 20.14 -26.78
N GLY A 340 -10.01 19.09 -26.60
CA GLY A 340 -10.03 17.93 -27.52
C GLY A 340 -8.87 16.94 -27.41
N PHE A 341 -7.92 17.07 -26.47
CA PHE A 341 -6.63 16.34 -26.51
C PHE A 341 -6.38 15.29 -25.41
N ALA A 342 -7.27 15.06 -24.45
CA ALA A 342 -6.83 14.51 -23.16
C ALA A 342 -7.12 13.07 -22.82
N ALA A 343 -7.59 12.26 -23.73
CA ALA A 343 -8.04 10.90 -23.39
C ALA A 343 -6.91 9.84 -23.34
N VAL A 344 -5.70 10.14 -23.81
CA VAL A 344 -4.66 9.15 -24.08
C VAL A 344 -4.04 8.53 -22.81
N PRO A 345 -3.55 9.28 -21.80
CA PRO A 345 -2.87 8.64 -20.65
C PRO A 345 -3.81 7.76 -19.81
N TRP A 346 -5.03 8.17 -19.64
CA TRP A 346 -6.05 7.43 -18.91
C TRP A 346 -6.45 6.13 -19.63
N ARG A 347 -6.69 6.18 -20.94
CA ARG A 347 -6.99 5.00 -21.76
C ARG A 347 -5.79 4.05 -21.80
N LEU A 348 -4.57 4.55 -21.90
CA LEU A 348 -3.35 3.77 -21.83
C LEU A 348 -3.18 3.11 -20.45
N ASN A 349 -3.41 3.81 -19.35
CA ASN A 349 -3.33 3.25 -18.02
C ASN A 349 -4.40 2.16 -17.81
N SER A 350 -5.64 2.40 -18.25
CA SER A 350 -6.71 1.39 -18.22
C SER A 350 -6.38 0.18 -19.10
N ALA A 351 -5.82 0.41 -20.30
CA ALA A 351 -5.36 -0.65 -21.18
C ALA A 351 -4.20 -1.45 -20.53
N MET A 352 -3.25 -0.78 -19.86
CA MET A 352 -2.19 -1.49 -19.14
C MET A 352 -2.69 -2.28 -17.95
N ILE A 353 -3.71 -1.80 -17.20
CA ILE A 353 -4.38 -2.61 -16.17
C ILE A 353 -4.91 -3.89 -16.80
N LEU A 354 -5.67 -3.76 -17.88
CA LEU A 354 -6.25 -4.91 -18.59
C LEU A 354 -5.15 -5.84 -19.12
N VAL A 355 -4.05 -5.30 -19.64
CA VAL A 355 -2.90 -6.09 -20.13
C VAL A 355 -2.18 -6.79 -18.98
N VAL A 356 -1.91 -6.11 -17.86
CA VAL A 356 -1.26 -6.73 -16.68
C VAL A 356 -2.17 -7.82 -16.08
N LEU A 357 -3.47 -7.55 -15.95
CA LEU A 357 -4.43 -8.54 -15.48
C LEU A 357 -4.59 -9.70 -16.45
N ALA A 358 -4.62 -9.44 -17.75
CA ALA A 358 -4.72 -10.47 -18.78
C ALA A 358 -3.44 -11.30 -18.88
N LEU A 359 -2.25 -10.69 -18.85
CA LEU A 359 -0.98 -11.42 -18.83
C LEU A 359 -0.83 -12.26 -17.56
N GLY A 360 -1.23 -11.72 -16.40
CA GLY A 360 -1.30 -12.48 -15.16
C GLY A 360 -2.23 -13.68 -15.30
N ALA A 361 -3.44 -13.49 -15.81
CA ALA A 361 -4.41 -14.55 -16.03
C ALA A 361 -3.94 -15.58 -17.08
N VAL A 362 -3.29 -15.13 -18.17
CA VAL A 362 -2.75 -16.02 -19.22
C VAL A 362 -1.55 -16.80 -18.70
N THR A 363 -0.62 -16.16 -17.95
CA THR A 363 0.53 -16.84 -17.34
C THR A 363 0.07 -17.93 -16.38
N VAL A 364 -0.94 -17.62 -15.57
CA VAL A 364 -1.57 -18.55 -14.65
C VAL A 364 -2.33 -19.67 -15.37
N ALA A 365 -3.13 -19.32 -16.40
CA ALA A 365 -3.97 -20.30 -17.09
C ALA A 365 -3.21 -21.23 -18.03
N SER A 366 -2.05 -20.83 -18.52
CA SER A 366 -1.30 -21.55 -19.54
C SER A 366 -0.10 -22.34 -19.02
N GLN A 367 0.23 -22.25 -17.71
CA GLN A 367 1.45 -22.84 -17.17
C GLN A 367 2.69 -22.51 -18.05
N PHE A 368 2.76 -21.26 -18.50
CA PHE A 368 3.77 -20.79 -19.45
C PHE A 368 5.20 -20.83 -18.90
N ILE A 369 5.33 -21.09 -17.59
CA ILE A 369 6.62 -21.33 -16.95
C ILE A 369 6.87 -22.83 -17.05
N PRO A 370 7.97 -23.26 -17.71
CA PRO A 370 8.29 -24.67 -17.82
C PRO A 370 8.33 -25.30 -16.44
N GLN A 371 7.47 -26.29 -16.19
CA GLN A 371 7.54 -27.09 -14.96
C GLN A 371 8.94 -27.67 -14.86
N GLY A 372 9.60 -27.42 -13.73
CA GLY A 372 10.95 -27.90 -13.50
C GLY A 372 12.08 -26.90 -13.73
N TYR A 373 11.79 -25.65 -14.08
CA TYR A 373 12.82 -24.61 -14.05
C TYR A 373 13.19 -24.34 -12.59
N GLY A 374 14.41 -24.69 -12.18
CA GLY A 374 14.87 -24.59 -10.79
C GLY A 374 14.77 -25.89 -9.96
N ARG A 375 14.18 -26.96 -10.47
CA ARG A 375 14.10 -28.30 -9.83
C ARG A 375 15.36 -29.15 -9.97
N GLU A 376 16.48 -28.64 -10.44
CA GLU A 376 17.73 -29.39 -10.44
C GLU A 376 18.18 -29.65 -9.00
N GLU A 377 18.48 -30.94 -8.72
CA GLU A 377 18.90 -31.43 -7.41
C GLU A 377 19.96 -30.53 -6.75
N PRO A 378 19.85 -30.27 -5.43
CA PRO A 378 20.70 -29.32 -4.71
C PRO A 378 22.19 -29.61 -4.76
N GLU A 379 22.61 -30.79 -5.20
CA GLU A 379 23.99 -31.21 -5.10
C GLU A 379 24.88 -30.93 -6.33
N THR A 380 24.34 -30.54 -7.49
CA THR A 380 25.14 -30.43 -8.70
C THR A 380 25.30 -29.05 -9.32
N ARG A 381 24.48 -28.10 -8.99
CA ARG A 381 24.68 -26.66 -9.32
C ARG A 381 24.04 -25.79 -8.23
N ARG A 382 24.67 -24.66 -7.90
CA ARG A 382 23.97 -23.57 -7.24
C ARG A 382 22.85 -23.14 -8.18
N GLY A 383 21.69 -23.81 -8.06
CA GLY A 383 20.55 -23.64 -8.92
C GLY A 383 20.15 -22.18 -8.90
N GLN A 384 19.96 -21.57 -10.06
CA GLN A 384 19.22 -20.33 -10.14
C GLN A 384 17.84 -20.65 -9.58
N ARG A 385 17.58 -20.14 -8.38
CA ARG A 385 16.31 -20.31 -7.70
C ARG A 385 15.24 -19.76 -8.64
N ASP A 386 14.26 -20.57 -8.99
CA ASP A 386 13.18 -20.14 -9.85
C ASP A 386 12.37 -19.08 -9.10
N PRO A 387 12.39 -17.80 -9.53
CA PRO A 387 11.67 -16.72 -8.84
C PRO A 387 10.16 -16.91 -8.90
N THR A 388 9.67 -17.81 -9.72
CA THR A 388 8.24 -18.07 -9.87
C THR A 388 7.72 -19.02 -8.81
N MET A 389 8.55 -19.83 -8.17
CA MET A 389 8.16 -20.67 -7.03
C MET A 389 7.72 -19.82 -5.82
N ASP A 390 8.22 -18.59 -5.69
CA ASP A 390 7.77 -17.67 -4.65
C ASP A 390 6.35 -17.12 -4.92
N ILE A 391 5.85 -17.24 -6.15
CA ILE A 391 4.57 -16.70 -6.60
C ILE A 391 3.53 -17.80 -6.90
N PHE A 392 3.93 -18.93 -7.48
CA PHE A 392 3.02 -19.92 -8.08
C PHE A 392 3.02 -21.30 -7.41
N GLY A 393 3.66 -21.45 -6.27
CA GLY A 393 3.61 -22.67 -5.48
C GLY A 393 4.73 -23.67 -5.70
N MET A 394 4.72 -24.69 -4.86
CA MET A 394 5.59 -25.85 -4.95
C MET A 394 4.78 -27.00 -5.54
N ASP A 395 5.14 -27.48 -6.69
CA ASP A 395 4.80 -28.85 -7.11
C ASP A 395 5.75 -29.86 -6.47
#